data_161786d564218d1bf6b85506d1a1a2bf
#
_entry.id   161786d564218d1bf6b85506d1a1a2bf
#
_cell.length_a   1.000
_cell.length_b   1.000
_cell.length_c   1.000
_cell.angle_alpha   90.00
_cell.angle_beta   90.00
_cell.angle_gamma   90.00
#
_symmetry.space_group_name_H-M   'P 1'
#
loop_
_entity.id
_entity.type
_entity.pdbx_description
1 polymer ?
#
loop_
_entity_poly.entity_id
_entity_poly.type
_entity_poly.pdbx_seq_one_letter_code
_entity_poly.pdbx_strand_id
1 'polypeptide(L)'
;LDTSNIMSAVSILPKIGQVLMGGISGFAINVAVLVLILYFMLIGGAKMEKYVYSILPFSDENKKNVLNEINMIVTSNAIGIPLLAIIQGLIALLGYWIFDVPSPFLFGFLTCFATIIPVVGTALVWLPLALYMTLTGDWVNAAGLTAYDLIIITNVDNLIRFILQKKMADTHPLITIFGVIIGLSLFGFMGIIFGPLLISIFILCFNIFKEKYLDNAR
;
A
#
# COMPACT_ATOMS: atom_id res chain seq x y z
N LEU A 1 13.62 -29.08 35.77
CA LEU A 1 12.83 -27.91 35.31
C LEU A 1 12.97 -26.86 36.37
N ASP A 2 13.73 -25.82 36.06
CA ASP A 2 14.09 -24.74 36.99
C ASP A 2 12.83 -23.91 37.31
N THR A 3 12.42 -23.86 38.55
CA THR A 3 11.26 -23.11 39.04
C THR A 3 11.36 -21.61 38.72
N SER A 4 12.56 -21.09 38.53
CA SER A 4 12.84 -19.70 38.11
C SER A 4 12.36 -19.42 36.68
N ASN A 5 12.51 -20.36 35.74
CA ASN A 5 12.06 -20.24 34.37
C ASN A 5 10.53 -20.31 34.25
N ILE A 6 9.87 -21.07 35.09
CA ILE A 6 8.40 -21.16 35.14
C ILE A 6 7.82 -19.86 35.70
N MET A 7 8.41 -19.30 36.76
CA MET A 7 7.97 -18.01 37.33
C MET A 7 8.16 -16.85 36.35
N SER A 8 9.24 -16.86 35.58
CA SER A 8 9.48 -15.84 34.52
C SER A 8 8.44 -15.94 33.42
N ALA A 9 8.11 -17.15 32.97
CA ALA A 9 7.07 -17.37 31.94
C ALA A 9 5.67 -16.94 32.43
N VAL A 10 5.33 -17.25 33.71
CA VAL A 10 4.04 -16.85 34.29
C VAL A 10 3.93 -15.34 34.46
N SER A 11 5.03 -14.61 34.70
CA SER A 11 5.02 -13.16 34.85
C SER A 11 4.86 -12.41 33.48
N ILE A 12 5.12 -13.10 32.39
CA ILE A 12 4.98 -12.54 31.02
C ILE A 12 3.54 -12.63 30.51
N LEU A 13 2.78 -13.65 30.94
CA LEU A 13 1.39 -13.86 30.51
C LEU A 13 0.46 -12.63 30.74
N PRO A 14 0.45 -11.99 31.91
CA PRO A 14 -0.38 -10.80 32.13
C PRO A 14 0.02 -9.62 31.26
N LYS A 15 1.31 -9.43 30.97
CA LYS A 15 1.83 -8.38 30.10
C LYS A 15 1.38 -8.59 28.65
N ILE A 16 1.46 -9.83 28.15
CA ILE A 16 0.95 -10.20 26.84
C ILE A 16 -0.55 -9.95 26.77
N GLY A 17 -1.30 -10.35 27.79
CA GLY A 17 -2.74 -10.11 27.88
C GLY A 17 -3.09 -8.62 27.83
N GLN A 18 -2.38 -7.77 28.55
CA GLN A 18 -2.59 -6.31 28.54
C GLN A 18 -2.26 -5.69 27.18
N VAL A 19 -1.17 -6.11 26.53
CA VAL A 19 -0.79 -5.62 25.19
C VAL A 19 -1.81 -6.05 24.14
N LEU A 20 -2.28 -7.29 24.19
CA LEU A 20 -3.30 -7.80 23.27
C LEU A 20 -4.65 -7.09 23.49
N MET A 21 -5.10 -6.95 24.74
CA MET A 21 -6.36 -6.25 25.04
C MET A 21 -6.28 -4.76 24.67
N GLY A 22 -5.16 -4.08 24.93
CA GLY A 22 -4.94 -2.70 24.51
C GLY A 22 -4.92 -2.56 22.99
N GLY A 23 -4.29 -3.50 22.29
CA GLY A 23 -4.28 -3.54 20.82
C GLY A 23 -5.68 -3.78 20.24
N ILE A 24 -6.45 -4.71 20.77
CA ILE A 24 -7.81 -5.02 20.30
C ILE A 24 -8.77 -3.86 20.56
N SER A 25 -8.73 -3.24 21.75
CA SER A 25 -9.57 -2.09 22.06
C SER A 25 -9.22 -0.88 21.19
N GLY A 26 -7.94 -0.58 20.99
CA GLY A 26 -7.48 0.46 20.08
C GLY A 26 -7.90 0.22 18.63
N PHE A 27 -7.78 -1.02 18.16
CA PHE A 27 -8.25 -1.41 16.83
C PHE A 27 -9.77 -1.23 16.68
N ALA A 28 -10.56 -1.67 17.65
CA ALA A 28 -12.02 -1.53 17.64
C ALA A 28 -12.46 -0.06 17.61
N ILE A 29 -11.82 0.79 18.42
CA ILE A 29 -12.08 2.25 18.42
C ILE A 29 -11.72 2.84 17.05
N ASN A 30 -10.57 2.51 16.50
CA ASN A 30 -10.15 3.03 15.19
C ASN A 30 -11.10 2.60 14.07
N VAL A 31 -11.57 1.36 14.07
CA VAL A 31 -12.58 0.86 13.12
C VAL A 31 -13.90 1.61 13.29
N ALA A 32 -14.37 1.82 14.53
CA ALA A 32 -15.60 2.55 14.79
C ALA A 32 -15.51 4.00 14.30
N VAL A 33 -14.39 4.69 14.58
CA VAL A 33 -14.14 6.06 14.07
C VAL A 33 -14.07 6.08 12.56
N LEU A 34 -13.38 5.12 11.94
CA LEU A 34 -13.30 5.00 10.49
C LEU A 34 -14.68 4.84 9.85
N VAL A 35 -15.51 3.93 10.38
CA VAL A 35 -16.88 3.71 9.89
C VAL A 35 -17.73 4.96 10.06
N LEU A 36 -17.59 5.65 11.19
CA LEU A 36 -18.31 6.90 11.44
C LEU A 36 -17.93 8.00 10.44
N ILE A 37 -16.63 8.20 10.24
CA ILE A 37 -16.12 9.19 9.27
C ILE A 37 -16.60 8.83 7.86
N LEU A 38 -16.47 7.55 7.46
CA LEU A 38 -16.93 7.07 6.16
C LEU A 38 -18.42 7.32 5.96
N TYR A 39 -19.24 7.05 6.97
CA TYR A 39 -20.67 7.31 6.95
C TYR A 39 -20.99 8.79 6.68
N PHE A 40 -20.37 9.71 7.42
CA PHE A 40 -20.57 11.14 7.20
C PHE A 40 -20.04 11.63 5.86
N MET A 41 -18.91 11.08 5.39
CA MET A 41 -18.37 11.41 4.07
C MET A 41 -19.30 10.94 2.94
N LEU A 42 -19.89 9.76 3.06
CA LEU A 42 -20.83 9.23 2.05
C LEU A 42 -22.12 10.07 1.99
N ILE A 43 -22.65 10.49 3.14
CA ILE A 43 -23.87 11.33 3.19
C ILE A 43 -23.57 12.77 2.78
N GLY A 44 -22.44 13.32 3.22
CA GLY A 44 -22.07 14.71 2.98
C GLY A 44 -21.24 14.97 1.73
N GLY A 45 -20.80 13.92 1.03
CA GLY A 45 -19.78 13.99 -0.03
C GLY A 45 -20.10 15.00 -1.13
N ALA A 46 -21.32 15.01 -1.65
CA ALA A 46 -21.72 15.94 -2.69
C ALA A 46 -21.70 17.41 -2.23
N LYS A 47 -22.05 17.68 -0.96
CA LYS A 47 -21.97 19.04 -0.40
C LYS A 47 -20.52 19.46 -0.18
N MET A 48 -19.68 18.54 0.29
CA MET A 48 -18.27 18.77 0.50
C MET A 48 -17.53 19.00 -0.81
N GLU A 49 -17.81 18.21 -1.85
CA GLU A 49 -17.27 18.40 -3.20
C GLU A 49 -17.62 19.80 -3.75
N LYS A 50 -18.89 20.19 -3.66
CA LYS A 50 -19.34 21.54 -4.09
C LYS A 50 -18.67 22.66 -3.30
N TYR A 51 -18.47 22.47 -1.99
CA TYR A 51 -17.78 23.43 -1.14
C TYR A 51 -16.30 23.54 -1.53
N VAL A 52 -15.59 22.43 -1.69
CA VAL A 52 -14.20 22.42 -2.13
C VAL A 52 -14.07 23.07 -3.50
N TYR A 53 -14.97 22.75 -4.45
CA TYR A 53 -14.99 23.40 -5.76
C TYR A 53 -15.13 24.93 -5.69
N SER A 54 -15.92 25.43 -4.74
CA SER A 54 -16.14 26.90 -4.58
C SER A 54 -14.92 27.62 -4.00
N ILE A 55 -14.08 26.93 -3.20
CA ILE A 55 -12.92 27.55 -2.53
C ILE A 55 -11.68 27.54 -3.43
N LEU A 56 -11.60 26.62 -4.41
CA LEU A 56 -10.43 26.52 -5.27
C LEU A 56 -10.22 27.81 -6.07
N PRO A 57 -9.06 28.49 -5.95
CA PRO A 57 -8.79 29.77 -6.59
C PRO A 57 -8.36 29.61 -8.05
N PHE A 58 -8.94 28.66 -8.77
CA PHE A 58 -8.63 28.34 -10.15
C PHE A 58 -9.77 28.71 -11.10
N SER A 59 -9.48 28.83 -12.40
CA SER A 59 -10.51 28.91 -13.43
C SER A 59 -11.34 27.62 -13.46
N ASP A 60 -12.57 27.68 -13.99
CA ASP A 60 -13.47 26.52 -13.98
C ASP A 60 -12.91 25.33 -14.81
N GLU A 61 -12.12 25.63 -15.85
CA GLU A 61 -11.40 24.60 -16.63
C GLU A 61 -10.33 23.92 -15.78
N ASN A 62 -9.49 24.68 -15.07
CA ASN A 62 -8.45 24.14 -14.20
C ASN A 62 -9.02 23.41 -13.00
N LYS A 63 -10.17 23.84 -12.44
CA LYS A 63 -10.89 23.11 -11.39
C LYS A 63 -11.32 21.73 -11.87
N LYS A 64 -11.86 21.62 -13.10
CA LYS A 64 -12.22 20.32 -13.69
C LYS A 64 -11.01 19.42 -13.86
N ASN A 65 -9.88 19.97 -14.33
CA ASN A 65 -8.65 19.21 -14.54
C ASN A 65 -8.13 18.66 -13.20
N VAL A 66 -8.08 19.50 -12.15
CA VAL A 66 -7.69 19.07 -10.78
C VAL A 66 -8.60 17.96 -10.25
N LEU A 67 -9.92 18.12 -10.36
CA LEU A 67 -10.88 17.12 -9.87
C LEU A 67 -10.79 15.81 -10.66
N ASN A 68 -10.63 15.88 -11.98
CA ASN A 68 -10.44 14.70 -12.80
C ASN A 68 -9.16 13.95 -12.46
N GLU A 69 -8.05 14.67 -12.23
CA GLU A 69 -6.78 14.09 -11.81
C GLU A 69 -6.91 13.39 -10.46
N ILE A 70 -7.51 14.05 -9.47
CA ILE A 70 -7.80 13.47 -8.15
C ILE A 70 -8.63 12.20 -8.30
N ASN A 71 -9.75 12.26 -9.03
CA ASN A 71 -10.64 11.13 -9.22
C ASN A 71 -9.92 9.96 -9.92
N MET A 72 -9.12 10.25 -10.93
CA MET A 72 -8.33 9.25 -11.65
C MET A 72 -7.31 8.57 -10.73
N ILE A 73 -6.54 9.34 -9.95
CA ILE A 73 -5.53 8.80 -9.03
C ILE A 73 -6.21 7.97 -7.94
N VAL A 74 -7.26 8.49 -7.30
CA VAL A 74 -7.98 7.78 -6.23
C VAL A 74 -8.62 6.50 -6.75
N THR A 75 -9.31 6.55 -7.89
CA THR A 75 -9.97 5.37 -8.49
C THR A 75 -8.94 4.32 -8.91
N SER A 76 -7.85 4.75 -9.55
CA SER A 76 -6.79 3.84 -9.97
C SER A 76 -6.12 3.14 -8.79
N ASN A 77 -5.89 3.85 -7.69
CA ASN A 77 -5.33 3.25 -6.48
C ASN A 77 -6.34 2.38 -5.74
N ALA A 78 -7.60 2.84 -5.60
CA ALA A 78 -8.65 2.11 -4.89
C ALA A 78 -9.00 0.77 -5.55
N ILE A 79 -8.90 0.68 -6.87
CA ILE A 79 -9.16 -0.55 -7.63
C ILE A 79 -7.86 -1.28 -7.93
N GLY A 80 -6.82 -0.54 -8.33
CA GLY A 80 -5.56 -1.11 -8.80
C GLY A 80 -4.78 -1.83 -7.70
N ILE A 81 -4.71 -1.26 -6.51
CA ILE A 81 -3.97 -1.88 -5.39
C ILE A 81 -4.61 -3.21 -4.95
N PRO A 82 -5.93 -3.32 -4.70
CA PRO A 82 -6.54 -4.60 -4.38
C PRO A 82 -6.43 -5.63 -5.50
N LEU A 83 -6.58 -5.21 -6.75
CA LEU A 83 -6.42 -6.10 -7.89
C LEU A 83 -4.99 -6.65 -8.00
N LEU A 84 -4.00 -5.78 -7.87
CA LEU A 84 -2.59 -6.15 -7.81
C LEU A 84 -2.33 -7.13 -6.66
N ALA A 85 -2.84 -6.84 -5.47
CA ALA A 85 -2.68 -7.67 -4.28
C ALA A 85 -3.22 -9.09 -4.51
N ILE A 86 -4.43 -9.22 -5.08
CA ILE A 86 -5.03 -10.53 -5.37
C ILE A 86 -4.20 -11.29 -6.42
N ILE A 87 -3.84 -10.66 -7.52
CA ILE A 87 -3.06 -11.31 -8.59
C ILE A 87 -1.71 -11.76 -8.06
N GLN A 88 -1.00 -10.90 -7.35
CA GLN A 88 0.31 -11.21 -6.76
C GLN A 88 0.22 -12.34 -5.73
N GLY A 89 -0.77 -12.30 -4.86
CA GLY A 89 -0.97 -13.36 -3.87
C GLY A 89 -1.30 -14.71 -4.49
N LEU A 90 -2.09 -14.75 -5.58
CA LEU A 90 -2.37 -15.98 -6.31
C LEU A 90 -1.13 -16.52 -7.03
N ILE A 91 -0.34 -15.66 -7.66
CA ILE A 91 0.90 -16.09 -8.32
C ILE A 91 1.91 -16.57 -7.29
N ALA A 92 2.05 -15.88 -6.16
CA ALA A 92 2.91 -16.30 -5.06
C ALA A 92 2.45 -17.64 -4.48
N LEU A 93 1.14 -17.82 -4.26
CA LEU A 93 0.57 -19.09 -3.80
C LEU A 93 0.94 -20.26 -4.71
N LEU A 94 0.86 -20.06 -6.03
CA LEU A 94 1.27 -21.08 -7.00
C LEU A 94 2.76 -21.43 -6.86
N GLY A 95 3.64 -20.43 -6.73
CA GLY A 95 5.05 -20.65 -6.49
C GLY A 95 5.32 -21.38 -5.18
N TYR A 96 4.69 -20.95 -4.09
CA TYR A 96 4.83 -21.59 -2.78
C TYR A 96 4.34 -23.04 -2.78
N TRP A 97 3.33 -23.34 -3.56
CA TRP A 97 2.83 -24.71 -3.72
C TRP A 97 3.76 -25.58 -4.55
N ILE A 98 4.32 -25.06 -5.65
CA ILE A 98 5.25 -25.77 -6.53
C ILE A 98 6.56 -26.14 -5.80
N PHE A 99 7.05 -25.24 -4.95
CA PHE A 99 8.32 -25.43 -4.23
C PHE A 99 8.13 -25.92 -2.79
N ASP A 100 7.01 -26.58 -2.49
CA ASP A 100 6.71 -27.22 -1.20
C ASP A 100 6.95 -26.32 0.03
N VAL A 101 6.65 -25.03 -0.10
CA VAL A 101 6.73 -24.10 1.05
C VAL A 101 5.72 -24.53 2.13
N PRO A 102 6.11 -24.58 3.41
CA PRO A 102 5.18 -24.92 4.48
C PRO A 102 4.05 -23.88 4.55
N SER A 103 2.79 -24.35 4.60
CA SER A 103 1.59 -23.50 4.66
C SER A 103 1.45 -22.50 3.51
N PRO A 104 1.45 -22.92 2.24
CA PRO A 104 1.50 -22.03 1.09
C PRO A 104 0.33 -21.05 1.04
N PHE A 105 -0.87 -21.45 1.49
CA PHE A 105 -2.04 -20.57 1.56
C PHE A 105 -1.84 -19.39 2.51
N LEU A 106 -1.21 -19.62 3.67
CA LEU A 106 -0.92 -18.56 4.63
C LEU A 106 0.03 -17.53 4.03
N PHE A 107 1.13 -18.00 3.42
CA PHE A 107 2.12 -17.10 2.86
C PHE A 107 1.65 -16.44 1.56
N GLY A 108 0.85 -17.10 0.74
CA GLY A 108 0.15 -16.47 -0.39
C GLY A 108 -0.77 -15.35 0.05
N PHE A 109 -1.54 -15.55 1.11
CA PHE A 109 -2.38 -14.53 1.70
C PHE A 109 -1.56 -13.37 2.30
N LEU A 110 -0.47 -13.66 3.02
CA LEU A 110 0.44 -12.62 3.51
C LEU A 110 1.05 -11.81 2.37
N THR A 111 1.36 -12.45 1.25
CA THR A 111 1.88 -11.77 0.06
C THR A 111 0.87 -10.80 -0.54
N CYS A 112 -0.44 -11.07 -0.49
CA CYS A 112 -1.47 -10.11 -0.89
C CYS A 112 -1.33 -8.78 -0.14
N PHE A 113 -1.10 -8.82 1.17
CA PHE A 113 -0.94 -7.60 1.97
C PHE A 113 0.44 -6.97 1.78
N ALA A 114 1.47 -7.80 1.75
CA ALA A 114 2.84 -7.32 1.61
C ALA A 114 3.05 -6.57 0.29
N THR A 115 2.46 -7.02 -0.81
CA THR A 115 2.59 -6.40 -2.14
C THR A 115 2.05 -4.97 -2.22
N ILE A 116 1.25 -4.53 -1.23
CA ILE A 116 0.80 -3.15 -1.12
C ILE A 116 2.01 -2.20 -0.97
N ILE A 117 3.09 -2.65 -0.33
CA ILE A 117 4.34 -1.91 -0.24
C ILE A 117 5.12 -2.07 -1.55
N PRO A 118 5.31 -0.99 -2.32
CA PRO A 118 6.01 -1.10 -3.61
C PRO A 118 7.45 -1.60 -3.46
N VAL A 119 7.93 -2.34 -4.44
CA VAL A 119 9.31 -2.82 -4.60
C VAL A 119 9.73 -3.88 -3.58
N VAL A 120 9.46 -3.66 -2.30
CA VAL A 120 9.98 -4.51 -1.20
C VAL A 120 8.92 -5.50 -0.70
N GLY A 121 7.63 -5.23 -0.99
CA GLY A 121 6.51 -5.92 -0.35
C GLY A 121 6.57 -7.44 -0.48
N THR A 122 6.67 -7.96 -1.68
CA THR A 122 6.73 -9.41 -1.90
C THR A 122 8.00 -10.03 -1.29
N ALA A 123 9.13 -9.31 -1.33
CA ALA A 123 10.40 -9.77 -0.77
C ALA A 123 10.34 -9.94 0.76
N LEU A 124 9.50 -9.19 1.46
CA LEU A 124 9.28 -9.36 2.90
C LEU A 124 8.70 -10.74 3.25
N VAL A 125 8.06 -11.41 2.30
CA VAL A 125 7.48 -12.74 2.52
C VAL A 125 8.38 -13.83 1.96
N TRP A 126 8.75 -13.77 0.68
CA TRP A 126 9.49 -14.86 0.06
C TRP A 126 10.95 -14.96 0.53
N LEU A 127 11.61 -13.84 0.85
CA LEU A 127 13.02 -13.86 1.24
C LEU A 127 13.26 -14.59 2.58
N PRO A 128 12.46 -14.32 3.66
CA PRO A 128 12.54 -15.14 4.87
C PRO A 128 12.20 -16.62 4.64
N LEU A 129 11.26 -16.93 3.73
CA LEU A 129 10.90 -18.29 3.39
C LEU A 129 12.03 -19.02 2.68
N ALA A 130 12.64 -18.41 1.67
CA ALA A 130 13.78 -18.97 0.97
C ALA A 130 14.97 -19.19 1.92
N LEU A 131 15.20 -18.26 2.85
CA LEU A 131 16.23 -18.40 3.88
C LEU A 131 15.90 -19.56 4.84
N TYR A 132 14.66 -19.67 5.31
CA TYR A 132 14.21 -20.77 6.15
C TYR A 132 14.42 -22.13 5.48
N MET A 133 13.99 -22.29 4.20
CA MET A 133 14.16 -23.52 3.42
C MET A 133 15.63 -23.87 3.22
N THR A 134 16.47 -22.86 2.98
CA THR A 134 17.93 -23.05 2.90
C THR A 134 18.51 -23.56 4.21
N LEU A 135 18.12 -22.99 5.34
CA LEU A 135 18.60 -23.39 6.68
C LEU A 135 18.10 -24.78 7.11
N THR A 136 16.94 -25.20 6.61
CA THR A 136 16.40 -26.56 6.87
C THR A 136 16.96 -27.62 5.93
N GLY A 137 17.83 -27.25 4.98
CA GLY A 137 18.53 -28.18 4.07
C GLY A 137 17.83 -28.40 2.74
N ASP A 138 16.72 -27.73 2.48
CA ASP A 138 15.99 -27.84 1.20
C ASP A 138 16.48 -26.81 0.17
N TRP A 139 17.74 -26.95 -0.22
CA TRP A 139 18.41 -26.00 -1.12
C TRP A 139 17.81 -25.93 -2.52
N VAL A 140 17.27 -27.05 -3.02
CA VAL A 140 16.73 -27.11 -4.38
C VAL A 140 15.44 -26.30 -4.47
N ASN A 141 14.51 -26.52 -3.55
CA ASN A 141 13.26 -25.76 -3.52
C ASN A 141 13.49 -24.30 -3.14
N ALA A 142 14.43 -24.01 -2.22
CA ALA A 142 14.81 -22.64 -1.89
C ALA A 142 15.36 -21.86 -3.11
N ALA A 143 16.24 -22.47 -3.89
CA ALA A 143 16.79 -21.86 -5.11
C ALA A 143 15.70 -21.70 -6.19
N GLY A 144 14.84 -22.71 -6.36
CA GLY A 144 13.71 -22.67 -7.28
C GLY A 144 12.72 -21.56 -6.91
N LEU A 145 12.36 -21.44 -5.64
CA LEU A 145 11.51 -20.38 -5.11
C LEU A 145 12.12 -19.00 -5.37
N THR A 146 13.39 -18.81 -5.04
CA THR A 146 14.09 -17.54 -5.27
C THR A 146 14.10 -17.17 -6.75
N ALA A 147 14.38 -18.12 -7.64
CA ALA A 147 14.34 -17.88 -9.09
C ALA A 147 12.93 -17.53 -9.58
N TYR A 148 11.91 -18.22 -9.08
CA TYR A 148 10.51 -17.94 -9.40
C TYR A 148 10.10 -16.52 -8.97
N ASP A 149 10.43 -16.12 -7.76
CA ASP A 149 10.07 -14.80 -7.22
C ASP A 149 10.79 -13.68 -7.99
N LEU A 150 12.08 -13.84 -8.28
CA LEU A 150 12.84 -12.85 -9.03
C LEU A 150 12.40 -12.74 -10.50
N ILE A 151 12.09 -13.88 -11.15
CA ILE A 151 11.75 -13.88 -12.58
C ILE A 151 10.25 -13.65 -12.79
N ILE A 152 9.37 -14.29 -12.04
CA ILE A 152 7.93 -14.25 -12.31
C ILE A 152 7.27 -13.16 -11.48
N ILE A 153 7.38 -13.20 -10.16
CA ILE A 153 6.65 -12.26 -9.29
C ILE A 153 7.11 -10.83 -9.54
N THR A 154 8.41 -10.59 -9.61
CA THR A 154 8.94 -9.23 -9.85
C THR A 154 8.53 -8.68 -11.22
N ASN A 155 8.54 -9.50 -12.27
CA ASN A 155 8.13 -9.04 -13.60
C ASN A 155 6.61 -8.81 -13.69
N VAL A 156 5.81 -9.66 -13.06
CA VAL A 156 4.35 -9.45 -13.00
C VAL A 156 4.02 -8.20 -12.20
N ASP A 157 4.69 -7.96 -11.07
CA ASP A 157 4.52 -6.73 -10.29
C ASP A 157 4.80 -5.49 -11.15
N ASN A 158 5.95 -5.47 -11.82
CA ASN A 158 6.32 -4.36 -12.70
C ASN A 158 5.34 -4.18 -13.86
N LEU A 159 4.89 -5.27 -14.50
CA LEU A 159 3.94 -5.21 -15.60
C LEU A 159 2.59 -4.64 -15.17
N ILE A 160 2.05 -5.11 -14.06
CA ILE A 160 0.74 -4.65 -13.56
C ILE A 160 0.85 -3.17 -13.14
N ARG A 161 1.92 -2.80 -12.41
CA ARG A 161 2.16 -1.39 -12.05
C ARG A 161 2.29 -0.51 -13.29
N PHE A 162 3.02 -0.96 -14.31
CA PHE A 162 3.14 -0.24 -15.57
C PHE A 162 1.77 -0.04 -16.26
N ILE A 163 0.93 -1.09 -16.32
CA ILE A 163 -0.42 -1.01 -16.90
C ILE A 163 -1.30 -0.02 -16.10
N LEU A 164 -1.22 -0.07 -14.77
CA LEU A 164 -1.94 0.86 -13.91
C LEU A 164 -1.45 2.30 -14.08
N GLN A 165 -0.13 2.50 -14.11
CA GLN A 165 0.48 3.81 -14.31
C GLN A 165 0.18 4.40 -15.70
N LYS A 166 0.14 3.57 -16.74
CA LYS A 166 -0.23 4.03 -18.10
C LYS A 166 -1.65 4.58 -18.17
N LYS A 167 -2.55 4.10 -17.31
CA LYS A 167 -3.91 4.67 -17.15
C LYS A 167 -3.92 5.96 -16.32
N MET A 168 -2.91 6.18 -15.49
CA MET A 168 -2.77 7.35 -14.62
C MET A 168 -2.02 8.51 -15.30
N ALA A 169 -1.90 8.51 -16.62
CA ALA A 169 -1.27 9.47 -17.52
C ALA A 169 -0.28 10.46 -16.86
N ASP A 170 0.97 10.42 -17.28
CA ASP A 170 2.01 11.44 -17.08
C ASP A 170 2.67 11.62 -15.70
N THR A 171 2.37 10.81 -14.70
CA THR A 171 3.14 10.91 -13.45
C THR A 171 4.49 10.20 -13.59
N HIS A 172 5.57 10.98 -13.44
CA HIS A 172 6.93 10.44 -13.49
C HIS A 172 7.13 9.42 -12.35
N PRO A 173 7.76 8.24 -12.59
CA PRO A 173 7.94 7.19 -11.57
C PRO A 173 8.57 7.69 -10.26
N LEU A 174 9.43 8.70 -10.33
CA LEU A 174 10.01 9.34 -9.16
C LEU A 174 8.96 9.96 -8.24
N ILE A 175 7.87 10.52 -8.78
CA ILE A 175 6.79 11.10 -7.99
C ILE A 175 6.14 10.03 -7.12
N THR A 176 5.92 8.84 -7.69
CA THR A 176 5.36 7.71 -6.95
C THR A 176 6.29 7.24 -5.84
N ILE A 177 7.59 7.09 -6.12
CA ILE A 177 8.57 6.61 -5.14
C ILE A 177 8.73 7.63 -4.00
N PHE A 178 8.99 8.90 -4.32
CA PHE A 178 9.13 9.95 -3.30
C PHE A 178 7.81 10.19 -2.56
N GLY A 179 6.67 10.12 -3.27
CA GLY A 179 5.35 10.22 -2.69
C GLY A 179 5.11 9.14 -1.64
N VAL A 180 5.43 7.89 -1.95
CA VAL A 180 5.30 6.78 -0.99
C VAL A 180 6.22 6.95 0.22
N ILE A 181 7.49 7.32 0.02
CA ILE A 181 8.44 7.50 1.12
C ILE A 181 7.98 8.62 2.06
N ILE A 182 7.64 9.79 1.52
CA ILE A 182 7.15 10.93 2.29
C ILE A 182 5.79 10.61 2.90
N GLY A 183 4.91 10.00 2.14
CA GLY A 183 3.59 9.61 2.58
C GLY A 183 3.61 8.63 3.76
N LEU A 184 4.47 7.61 3.71
CA LEU A 184 4.65 6.65 4.81
C LEU A 184 5.10 7.33 6.10
N SER A 185 6.00 8.32 6.01
CA SER A 185 6.49 9.05 7.19
C SER A 185 5.43 9.99 7.78
N LEU A 186 4.54 10.56 6.97
CA LEU A 186 3.50 11.51 7.40
C LEU A 186 2.20 10.84 7.81
N PHE A 187 1.76 9.83 7.08
CA PHE A 187 0.43 9.21 7.20
C PHE A 187 0.48 7.71 7.52
N GLY A 188 1.68 7.16 7.80
CA GLY A 188 1.84 5.73 8.02
C GLY A 188 1.40 4.94 6.77
N PHE A 189 0.77 3.79 6.97
CA PHE A 189 0.34 2.90 5.89
C PHE A 189 -0.53 3.60 4.81
N MET A 190 -1.40 4.53 5.23
CA MET A 190 -2.22 5.32 4.30
C MET A 190 -1.39 6.25 3.41
N GLY A 191 -0.16 6.56 3.80
CA GLY A 191 0.77 7.35 3.00
C GLY A 191 1.17 6.73 1.67
N ILE A 192 1.01 5.41 1.49
CA ILE A 192 1.24 4.73 0.21
C ILE A 192 0.27 5.27 -0.87
N ILE A 193 -0.96 5.59 -0.48
CA ILE A 193 -1.99 6.13 -1.38
C ILE A 193 -1.93 7.66 -1.41
N PHE A 194 -1.92 8.29 -0.24
CA PHE A 194 -1.99 9.75 -0.13
C PHE A 194 -0.67 10.45 -0.51
N GLY A 195 0.46 9.80 -0.36
CA GLY A 195 1.75 10.40 -0.69
C GLY A 195 1.88 10.78 -2.17
N PRO A 196 1.77 9.83 -3.10
CA PRO A 196 1.77 10.13 -4.53
C PRO A 196 0.68 11.12 -4.94
N LEU A 197 -0.53 11.00 -4.37
CA LEU A 197 -1.65 11.90 -4.61
C LEU A 197 -1.31 13.35 -4.27
N LEU A 198 -0.75 13.59 -3.08
CA LEU A 198 -0.38 14.94 -2.65
C LEU A 198 0.70 15.56 -3.52
N ILE A 199 1.72 14.80 -3.91
CA ILE A 199 2.78 15.29 -4.79
C ILE A 199 2.21 15.60 -6.18
N SER A 200 1.36 14.73 -6.74
CA SER A 200 0.73 14.97 -8.04
C SER A 200 -0.15 16.23 -8.01
N ILE A 201 -0.98 16.42 -6.99
CA ILE A 201 -1.78 17.61 -6.83
C ILE A 201 -0.90 18.86 -6.68
N PHE A 202 0.17 18.77 -5.90
CA PHE A 202 1.11 19.90 -5.74
C PHE A 202 1.74 20.30 -7.07
N ILE A 203 2.23 19.33 -7.86
CA ILE A 203 2.82 19.60 -9.18
C ILE A 203 1.80 20.20 -10.13
N LEU A 204 0.57 19.67 -10.14
CA LEU A 204 -0.52 20.19 -10.96
C LEU A 204 -0.85 21.64 -10.59
N CYS A 205 -1.01 21.93 -9.31
CA CYS A 205 -1.25 23.30 -8.82
C CYS A 205 -0.07 24.24 -9.17
N PHE A 206 1.16 23.76 -9.04
CA PHE A 206 2.35 24.53 -9.39
C PHE A 206 2.40 24.84 -10.90
N ASN A 207 2.09 23.87 -11.77
CA ASN A 207 2.04 24.08 -13.20
C ASN A 207 0.96 25.09 -13.60
N ILE A 208 -0.23 25.01 -13.00
CA ILE A 208 -1.31 26.00 -13.21
C ILE A 208 -0.85 27.39 -12.75
N PHE A 209 -0.18 27.49 -11.62
CA PHE A 209 0.35 28.77 -11.13
C PHE A 209 1.42 29.33 -12.07
N LYS A 210 2.34 28.49 -12.52
CA LYS A 210 3.40 28.86 -13.46
C LYS A 210 2.82 29.40 -14.76
N GLU A 211 1.90 28.70 -15.37
CA GLU A 211 1.24 29.11 -16.63
C GLU A 211 0.52 30.43 -16.46
N LYS A 212 -0.23 30.59 -15.37
CA LYS A 212 -1.03 31.80 -15.14
C LYS A 212 -0.21 33.05 -14.82
N TYR A 213 0.88 32.91 -14.07
CA TYR A 213 1.58 34.06 -13.48
C TYR A 213 3.01 34.25 -14.01
N LEU A 214 3.64 33.22 -14.59
CA LEU A 214 5.02 33.31 -15.08
C LEU A 214 5.09 33.34 -16.61
N ASP A 215 4.28 32.53 -17.31
CA ASP A 215 4.33 32.43 -18.76
C ASP A 215 3.42 33.48 -19.45
N ASN A 216 2.33 33.93 -18.83
CA ASN A 216 1.49 35.03 -19.31
C ASN A 216 2.04 36.44 -18.98
N ALA A 217 3.18 36.52 -18.30
CA ALA A 217 3.86 37.79 -18.00
C ALA A 217 4.95 38.14 -19.04
N ARG A 218 5.07 37.36 -20.11
CA ARG A 218 5.88 37.62 -21.30
C ARG A 218 4.99 37.90 -22.49
#